data_25acaa75b0fec20fde3d131a14e188f9
#
_entry.id   25acaa75b0fec20fde3d131a14e188f9
#
_cell.length_a   1.000
_cell.length_b   1.000
_cell.length_c   1.000
_cell.angle_alpha   90.00
_cell.angle_beta   90.00
_cell.angle_gamma   90.00
#
_symmetry.space_group_name_H-M   'P 1'
#
loop_
_entity.id
_entity.type
_entity.pdbx_description
1 polymer ?
#
loop_
_entity_poly.entity_id
_entity_poly.type
_entity_poly.pdbx_seq_one_letter_code
_entity_poly.pdbx_strand_id
1 'polypeptide(L)'
;SMENQMNLFTMEHDEEYGDMMNELINIFIPPEDATREELDTAKKNMEKYADYRTYLSFDMQQIIHGEKDMKIGLSKMIKKNSGGEGQNPLYIALLASFAQVYRINLSPKIRRPSTIRLVVLDEAFSKMDAEKVASCISLIRGLGFQAIISATNDKIQNYLENVDKTFVYANPNKKHISIQEFEKVEYDQLKVEE
;
A
#
# COMPACT_ATOMS: atom_id res chain seq x y z
N SER A 1 -10.44 7.71 24.53
CA SER A 1 -9.94 7.36 25.85
C SER A 1 -9.27 6.00 25.78
N MET A 2 -8.26 5.74 26.56
CA MET A 2 -7.53 4.46 26.61
C MET A 2 -8.44 3.25 26.88
N GLU A 3 -9.51 3.41 27.64
CA GLU A 3 -10.50 2.34 27.91
C GLU A 3 -11.20 1.80 26.66
N ASN A 4 -11.46 2.63 25.66
CA ASN A 4 -12.09 2.16 24.41
C ASN A 4 -11.13 1.39 23.49
N GLN A 5 -9.82 1.56 23.64
CA GLN A 5 -8.82 0.79 22.88
C GLN A 5 -8.61 -0.59 23.50
N MET A 6 -8.64 -0.72 24.83
CA MET A 6 -8.55 -2.01 25.50
C MET A 6 -9.77 -2.91 25.19
N ASN A 7 -10.98 -2.36 25.09
CA ASN A 7 -12.17 -3.12 24.73
C ASN A 7 -12.15 -3.69 23.29
N LEU A 8 -11.35 -3.14 22.39
CA LEU A 8 -11.23 -3.68 21.02
C LEU A 8 -10.39 -4.96 20.97
N PHE A 9 -9.49 -5.15 21.93
CA PHE A 9 -8.67 -6.36 22.04
C PHE A 9 -9.34 -7.50 22.83
N THR A 10 -10.32 -7.18 23.67
CA THR A 10 -10.94 -8.16 24.57
C THR A 10 -12.21 -8.81 24.02
N MET A 11 -12.75 -8.41 22.86
CA MET A 11 -14.10 -8.82 22.48
C MET A 11 -14.25 -9.93 21.45
N GLU A 12 -13.21 -10.43 20.77
CA GLU A 12 -13.40 -11.43 19.70
C GLU A 12 -12.44 -12.65 19.70
N HIS A 13 -11.49 -12.78 20.64
CA HIS A 13 -10.51 -13.88 20.58
C HIS A 13 -10.24 -14.61 21.89
N ASP A 14 -11.15 -14.52 22.87
CA ASP A 14 -10.84 -14.84 24.25
C ASP A 14 -10.67 -16.33 24.60
N GLU A 15 -11.23 -17.27 23.85
CA GLU A 15 -11.15 -18.68 24.26
C GLU A 15 -9.93 -19.41 23.69
N GLU A 16 -9.45 -19.05 22.50
CA GLU A 16 -8.35 -19.77 21.83
C GLU A 16 -6.96 -19.19 22.15
N TYR A 17 -6.88 -17.88 22.42
CA TYR A 17 -5.61 -17.18 22.59
C TYR A 17 -5.42 -16.53 23.97
N GLY A 18 -6.38 -16.70 24.88
CA GLY A 18 -6.37 -16.06 26.20
C GLY A 18 -5.11 -16.39 27.03
N ASP A 19 -4.71 -17.65 27.03
CA ASP A 19 -3.51 -18.08 27.74
C ASP A 19 -2.24 -17.52 27.12
N MET A 20 -2.13 -17.50 25.81
CA MET A 20 -1.00 -16.90 25.09
C MET A 20 -0.91 -15.39 25.29
N MET A 21 -2.07 -14.71 25.35
CA MET A 21 -2.11 -13.27 25.62
C MET A 21 -1.67 -12.98 27.06
N ASN A 22 -2.08 -13.79 28.02
CA ASN A 22 -1.65 -13.66 29.42
C ASN A 22 -0.14 -13.90 29.57
N GLU A 23 0.41 -14.91 28.90
CA GLU A 23 1.87 -15.12 28.86
C GLU A 23 2.59 -13.90 28.24
N LEU A 24 2.05 -13.35 27.15
CA LEU A 24 2.64 -12.19 26.50
C LEU A 24 2.60 -10.95 27.41
N ILE A 25 1.48 -10.73 28.12
CA ILE A 25 1.35 -9.64 29.09
C ILE A 25 2.37 -9.78 30.21
N ASN A 26 2.57 -10.98 30.74
CA ASN A 26 3.53 -11.25 31.81
C ASN A 26 5.00 -11.00 31.39
N ILE A 27 5.31 -11.12 30.11
CA ILE A 27 6.65 -10.77 29.58
C ILE A 27 6.92 -9.26 29.65
N PHE A 28 5.88 -8.43 29.55
CA PHE A 28 6.00 -6.98 29.46
C PHE A 28 5.69 -6.24 30.76
N ILE A 29 4.81 -6.80 31.59
CA ILE A 29 4.36 -6.19 32.83
C ILE A 29 4.97 -6.97 33.99
N PRO A 30 6.09 -6.47 34.58
CA PRO A 30 6.67 -7.09 35.75
C PRO A 30 5.72 -6.95 36.95
N PRO A 31 5.76 -7.86 37.94
CA PRO A 31 4.99 -7.77 39.15
C PRO A 31 5.35 -6.50 39.97
N GLU A 32 4.43 -6.05 40.83
CA GLU A 32 4.60 -4.81 41.61
C GLU A 32 5.84 -4.84 42.53
N ASP A 33 6.27 -6.02 42.95
CA ASP A 33 7.44 -6.27 43.79
C ASP A 33 8.69 -6.69 43.01
N ALA A 34 8.69 -6.46 41.68
CA ALA A 34 9.77 -6.85 40.80
C ALA A 34 11.11 -6.23 41.20
N THR A 35 12.15 -7.05 41.19
CA THR A 35 13.51 -6.62 41.37
C THR A 35 13.98 -5.72 40.24
N ARG A 36 15.09 -4.99 40.50
CA ARG A 36 15.68 -4.11 39.46
C ARG A 36 16.11 -4.90 38.21
N GLU A 37 16.54 -6.14 38.39
CA GLU A 37 16.99 -7.03 37.31
C GLU A 37 15.79 -7.50 36.45
N GLU A 38 14.64 -7.77 37.07
CA GLU A 38 13.39 -8.10 36.35
C GLU A 38 12.83 -6.90 35.59
N LEU A 39 12.91 -5.71 36.18
CA LEU A 39 12.52 -4.47 35.49
C LEU A 39 13.39 -4.19 34.25
N ASP A 40 14.74 -4.38 34.38
CA ASP A 40 15.65 -4.23 33.25
C ASP A 40 15.39 -5.29 32.16
N THR A 41 15.02 -6.50 32.55
CA THR A 41 14.67 -7.58 31.64
C THR A 41 13.35 -7.28 30.90
N ALA A 42 12.33 -6.83 31.61
CA ALA A 42 11.06 -6.43 31.00
C ALA A 42 11.25 -5.29 30.01
N LYS A 43 12.09 -4.31 30.34
CA LYS A 43 12.44 -3.21 29.43
C LYS A 43 13.13 -3.70 28.16
N LYS A 44 14.12 -4.58 28.28
CA LYS A 44 14.81 -5.20 27.12
C LYS A 44 13.86 -6.01 26.25
N ASN A 45 12.93 -6.74 26.86
CA ASN A 45 11.89 -7.46 26.15
C ASN A 45 10.97 -6.50 25.39
N MET A 46 10.55 -5.40 26.03
CA MET A 46 9.72 -4.38 25.40
C MET A 46 10.42 -3.76 24.18
N GLU A 47 11.69 -3.40 24.29
CA GLU A 47 12.50 -2.89 23.18
C GLU A 47 12.65 -3.91 22.05
N LYS A 48 12.88 -5.17 22.37
CA LYS A 48 12.99 -6.26 21.39
C LYS A 48 11.68 -6.49 20.63
N TYR A 49 10.56 -6.55 21.32
CA TYR A 49 9.26 -6.84 20.71
C TYR A 49 8.56 -5.60 20.14
N ALA A 50 9.02 -4.39 20.45
CA ALA A 50 8.57 -3.17 19.79
C ALA A 50 9.00 -3.14 18.31
N ASP A 51 10.11 -3.77 17.96
CA ASP A 51 10.56 -3.89 16.57
C ASP A 51 10.10 -5.22 15.95
N TYR A 52 8.97 -5.20 15.24
CA TYR A 52 8.42 -6.38 14.57
C TYR A 52 9.39 -7.06 13.60
N ARG A 53 10.39 -6.36 13.09
CA ARG A 53 11.40 -6.90 12.16
C ARG A 53 12.30 -7.94 12.81
N THR A 54 12.34 -7.99 14.14
CA THR A 54 13.16 -8.94 14.89
C THR A 54 12.54 -10.34 15.02
N TYR A 55 11.20 -10.45 14.87
CA TYR A 55 10.46 -11.70 15.09
C TYR A 55 9.40 -12.00 14.02
N LEU A 56 9.10 -11.06 13.11
CA LEU A 56 8.21 -11.30 11.99
C LEU A 56 8.98 -11.28 10.67
N SER A 57 8.64 -12.19 9.79
CA SER A 57 9.00 -12.14 8.38
C SER A 57 7.74 -12.07 7.55
N PHE A 58 7.74 -11.19 6.55
CA PHE A 58 6.60 -10.99 5.67
C PHE A 58 6.96 -11.49 4.27
N ASP A 59 6.09 -12.28 3.69
CA ASP A 59 6.15 -12.64 2.28
C ASP A 59 4.76 -12.51 1.67
N MET A 60 4.70 -12.23 0.38
CA MET A 60 3.47 -12.19 -0.39
C MET A 60 3.49 -13.36 -1.36
N GLN A 61 2.35 -14.02 -1.50
CA GLN A 61 2.20 -15.11 -2.46
C GLN A 61 1.23 -14.70 -3.56
N GLN A 62 1.66 -14.87 -4.80
CA GLN A 62 0.75 -14.84 -5.94
C GLN A 62 0.18 -16.24 -6.14
N ILE A 63 -1.15 -16.31 -6.20
CA ILE A 63 -1.86 -17.55 -6.51
C ILE A 63 -2.35 -17.44 -7.95
N ILE A 64 -1.84 -18.31 -8.80
CA ILE A 64 -2.29 -18.43 -10.19
C ILE A 64 -3.28 -19.59 -10.25
N HIS A 65 -4.54 -19.28 -10.54
CA HIS A 65 -5.59 -20.26 -10.66
C HIS A 65 -5.51 -20.96 -12.02
N GLY A 66 -5.48 -22.31 -12.00
CA GLY A 66 -5.46 -23.17 -13.17
C GLY A 66 -6.09 -24.51 -12.83
N GLU A 67 -5.80 -25.57 -13.59
CA GLU A 67 -6.21 -26.94 -13.22
C GLU A 67 -5.68 -27.34 -11.84
N LYS A 68 -4.52 -26.80 -11.46
CA LYS A 68 -3.96 -26.81 -10.10
C LYS A 68 -3.48 -25.43 -9.76
N ASP A 69 -3.86 -24.91 -8.61
CA ASP A 69 -3.40 -23.62 -8.12
C ASP A 69 -1.89 -23.64 -7.91
N MET A 70 -1.20 -22.69 -8.54
CA MET A 70 0.23 -22.51 -8.37
C MET A 70 0.49 -21.30 -7.45
N LYS A 71 1.21 -21.52 -6.35
CA LYS A 71 1.59 -20.48 -5.38
C LYS A 71 3.06 -20.11 -5.60
N ILE A 72 3.31 -18.84 -5.86
CA ILE A 72 4.66 -18.29 -6.08
C ILE A 72 4.92 -17.22 -5.03
N GLY A 73 5.95 -17.39 -4.20
CA GLY A 73 6.37 -16.37 -3.24
C GLY A 73 6.99 -15.18 -3.95
N LEU A 74 6.67 -13.95 -3.50
CA LEU A 74 7.17 -12.70 -4.08
C LEU A 74 8.70 -12.62 -4.06
N SER A 75 9.33 -13.11 -2.99
CA SER A 75 10.79 -13.19 -2.86
C SER A 75 11.46 -13.99 -3.98
N LYS A 76 10.78 -15.01 -4.51
CA LYS A 76 11.24 -15.79 -5.67
C LYS A 76 10.98 -15.07 -6.99
N MET A 77 9.88 -14.33 -7.09
CA MET A 77 9.54 -13.55 -8.30
C MET A 77 10.51 -12.39 -8.52
N ILE A 78 10.83 -11.63 -7.48
CA ILE A 78 11.77 -10.49 -7.56
C ILE A 78 13.16 -10.94 -8.02
N LYS A 79 13.61 -12.12 -7.57
CA LYS A 79 14.92 -12.67 -7.99
C LYS A 79 14.93 -13.17 -9.44
N LYS A 80 13.80 -13.63 -9.95
CA LYS A 80 13.69 -14.26 -11.27
C LYS A 80 13.39 -13.25 -12.38
N ASN A 81 12.66 -12.19 -12.07
CA ASN A 81 12.17 -11.19 -13.02
C ASN A 81 12.89 -9.87 -12.79
N SER A 82 13.99 -9.65 -13.51
CA SER A 82 14.68 -8.34 -13.55
C SER A 82 13.90 -7.27 -14.34
N GLY A 83 12.74 -7.61 -14.90
CA GLY A 83 11.82 -6.73 -15.62
C GLY A 83 10.63 -6.29 -14.77
N GLY A 84 9.81 -5.35 -15.25
CA GLY A 84 8.66 -4.75 -14.58
C GLY A 84 7.60 -5.71 -13.99
N GLU A 85 7.65 -6.99 -14.33
CA GLU A 85 6.72 -8.01 -13.83
C GLU A 85 6.83 -8.25 -12.32
N GLY A 86 8.03 -8.11 -11.74
CA GLY A 86 8.25 -8.28 -10.29
C GLY A 86 7.71 -7.12 -9.45
N GLN A 87 7.37 -5.97 -10.06
CA GLN A 87 6.90 -4.79 -9.36
C GLN A 87 5.37 -4.79 -9.17
N ASN A 88 4.62 -5.47 -10.03
CA ASN A 88 3.16 -5.46 -10.00
C ASN A 88 2.56 -5.89 -8.64
N PRO A 89 3.00 -6.99 -8.00
CA PRO A 89 2.49 -7.38 -6.69
C PRO A 89 2.79 -6.35 -5.59
N LEU A 90 3.94 -5.67 -5.68
CA LEU A 90 4.31 -4.63 -4.70
C LEU A 90 3.37 -3.43 -4.77
N TYR A 91 3.00 -2.98 -5.99
CA TYR A 91 2.04 -1.89 -6.15
C TYR A 91 0.63 -2.27 -5.70
N ILE A 92 0.21 -3.51 -5.94
CA ILE A 92 -1.07 -4.02 -5.44
C ILE A 92 -1.08 -3.98 -3.91
N ALA A 93 -0.01 -4.43 -3.25
CA ALA A 93 0.11 -4.37 -1.79
C ALA A 93 0.12 -2.94 -1.26
N LEU A 94 0.82 -2.04 -1.93
CA LEU A 94 0.85 -0.62 -1.58
C LEU A 94 -0.54 0.01 -1.69
N LEU A 95 -1.25 -0.21 -2.79
CA LEU A 95 -2.61 0.28 -2.97
C LEU A 95 -3.59 -0.34 -1.96
N ALA A 96 -3.43 -1.62 -1.62
CA ALA A 96 -4.21 -2.28 -0.58
C ALA A 96 -3.93 -1.66 0.81
N SER A 97 -2.69 -1.30 1.12
CA SER A 97 -2.34 -0.61 2.36
C SER A 97 -2.97 0.79 2.43
N PHE A 98 -2.98 1.55 1.34
CA PHE A 98 -3.72 2.81 1.27
C PHE A 98 -5.23 2.61 1.46
N ALA A 99 -5.80 1.54 0.91
CA ALA A 99 -7.20 1.21 1.12
C ALA A 99 -7.53 0.99 2.61
N GLN A 100 -6.62 0.37 3.36
CA GLN A 100 -6.74 0.24 4.81
C GLN A 100 -6.62 1.58 5.54
N VAL A 101 -5.61 2.38 5.21
CA VAL A 101 -5.40 3.71 5.82
C VAL A 101 -6.61 4.61 5.59
N TYR A 102 -7.15 4.63 4.37
CA TYR A 102 -8.36 5.38 4.04
C TYR A 102 -9.65 4.67 4.47
N ARG A 103 -9.54 3.50 5.10
CA ARG A 103 -10.66 2.71 5.62
C ARG A 103 -11.75 2.47 4.57
N ILE A 104 -11.38 2.14 3.35
CA ILE A 104 -12.31 1.96 2.22
C ILE A 104 -13.23 0.76 2.46
N ASN A 105 -12.73 -0.30 3.11
CA ASN A 105 -13.41 -1.57 3.32
C ASN A 105 -14.30 -1.64 4.58
N LEU A 106 -14.51 -0.52 5.29
CA LEU A 106 -15.39 -0.53 6.45
C LEU A 106 -16.86 -0.68 6.02
N SER A 107 -17.66 -1.35 6.88
CA SER A 107 -19.10 -1.50 6.66
C SER A 107 -19.80 -0.17 6.38
N PRO A 108 -20.77 -0.12 5.44
CA PRO A 108 -21.58 1.07 5.16
C PRO A 108 -22.31 1.64 6.37
N LYS A 109 -22.53 0.82 7.41
CA LYS A 109 -23.18 1.23 8.67
C LYS A 109 -22.31 2.18 9.50
N ILE A 110 -20.99 2.21 9.27
CA ILE A 110 -20.08 3.09 10.01
C ILE A 110 -20.05 4.44 9.30
N ARG A 111 -20.60 5.47 9.97
CA ARG A 111 -20.56 6.84 9.45
C ARG A 111 -19.12 7.34 9.39
N ARG A 112 -18.65 7.73 8.20
CA ARG A 112 -17.27 8.17 7.98
C ARG A 112 -17.23 9.65 7.64
N PRO A 113 -16.21 10.39 8.08
CA PRO A 113 -15.93 11.68 7.50
C PRO A 113 -15.54 11.52 6.03
N SER A 114 -15.94 12.47 5.21
CA SER A 114 -15.48 12.54 3.82
C SER A 114 -13.97 12.69 3.79
N THR A 115 -13.30 12.00 2.85
CA THR A 115 -11.85 12.08 2.65
C THR A 115 -11.56 12.18 1.17
N ILE A 116 -10.51 12.91 0.82
CA ILE A 116 -10.06 13.11 -0.56
C ILE A 116 -9.54 11.79 -1.16
N ARG A 117 -9.06 10.86 -0.33
CA ARG A 117 -8.45 9.59 -0.77
C ARG A 117 -7.35 9.79 -1.80
N LEU A 118 -6.53 10.83 -1.61
CA LEU A 118 -5.47 11.21 -2.54
C LEU A 118 -4.26 10.31 -2.37
N VAL A 119 -3.75 9.80 -3.49
CA VAL A 119 -2.50 9.05 -3.59
C VAL A 119 -1.57 9.79 -4.56
N VAL A 120 -0.35 10.04 -4.12
CA VAL A 120 0.68 10.69 -4.96
C VAL A 120 1.75 9.65 -5.27
N LEU A 121 2.00 9.40 -6.55
CA LEU A 121 2.90 8.37 -7.03
C LEU A 121 3.94 9.01 -7.96
N ASP A 122 5.20 8.95 -7.55
CA ASP A 122 6.31 9.50 -8.32
C ASP A 122 7.02 8.38 -9.11
N GLU A 123 6.98 8.48 -10.44
CA GLU A 123 7.53 7.51 -11.40
C GLU A 123 7.17 6.03 -11.10
N ALA A 124 6.06 5.80 -10.40
CA ALA A 124 5.72 4.52 -9.82
C ALA A 124 5.64 3.38 -10.85
N PHE A 125 5.20 3.66 -12.06
CA PHE A 125 4.97 2.66 -13.11
C PHE A 125 6.00 2.75 -14.25
N SER A 126 7.15 3.40 -14.01
CA SER A 126 8.16 3.70 -15.05
C SER A 126 8.73 2.44 -15.74
N LYS A 127 8.72 1.30 -15.05
CA LYS A 127 9.22 0.00 -15.56
C LYS A 127 8.12 -0.92 -16.08
N MET A 128 6.87 -0.47 -16.12
CA MET A 128 5.73 -1.24 -16.58
C MET A 128 5.44 -0.96 -18.06
N ASP A 129 4.87 -1.95 -18.73
CA ASP A 129 4.28 -1.78 -20.06
C ASP A 129 2.89 -1.10 -19.95
N ALA A 130 2.35 -0.68 -21.09
CA ALA A 130 1.08 0.06 -21.17
C ALA A 130 -0.10 -0.71 -20.55
N GLU A 131 -0.18 -2.03 -20.78
CA GLU A 131 -1.27 -2.87 -20.28
C GLU A 131 -1.26 -2.95 -18.74
N LYS A 132 -0.08 -3.09 -18.15
CA LYS A 132 0.08 -3.11 -16.68
C LYS A 132 -0.20 -1.75 -16.05
N VAL A 133 0.23 -0.66 -16.71
CA VAL A 133 -0.11 0.71 -16.29
C VAL A 133 -1.63 0.90 -16.29
N ALA A 134 -2.32 0.52 -17.37
CA ALA A 134 -3.77 0.59 -17.47
C ALA A 134 -4.47 -0.21 -16.35
N SER A 135 -3.98 -1.42 -16.06
CA SER A 135 -4.50 -2.27 -14.99
C SER A 135 -4.33 -1.62 -13.60
N CYS A 136 -3.17 -1.01 -13.34
CA CYS A 136 -2.91 -0.30 -12.08
C CYS A 136 -3.82 0.94 -11.93
N ILE A 137 -4.00 1.72 -12.99
CA ILE A 137 -4.89 2.90 -12.97
C ILE A 137 -6.35 2.45 -12.77
N SER A 138 -6.77 1.37 -13.41
CA SER A 138 -8.10 0.78 -13.23
C SER A 138 -8.32 0.34 -11.77
N LEU A 139 -7.32 -0.28 -11.14
CA LEU A 139 -7.37 -0.65 -9.72
C LEU A 139 -7.49 0.59 -8.82
N ILE A 140 -6.70 1.64 -9.07
CA ILE A 140 -6.76 2.92 -8.35
C ILE A 140 -8.18 3.49 -8.40
N ARG A 141 -8.80 3.51 -9.58
CA ARG A 141 -10.19 3.97 -9.77
C ARG A 141 -11.19 3.06 -9.07
N GLY A 142 -11.04 1.74 -9.20
CA GLY A 142 -11.91 0.75 -8.57
C GLY A 142 -11.92 0.84 -7.04
N LEU A 143 -10.80 1.24 -6.45
CA LEU A 143 -10.68 1.52 -5.00
C LEU A 143 -11.22 2.91 -4.61
N GLY A 144 -11.64 3.74 -5.58
CA GLY A 144 -12.17 5.07 -5.32
C GLY A 144 -11.11 6.07 -4.86
N PHE A 145 -9.86 5.90 -5.27
CA PHE A 145 -8.79 6.87 -5.03
C PHE A 145 -8.78 7.98 -6.07
N GLN A 146 -8.33 9.14 -5.66
CA GLN A 146 -7.79 10.17 -6.53
C GLN A 146 -6.28 10.01 -6.58
N ALA A 147 -5.68 10.09 -7.76
CA ALA A 147 -4.25 9.89 -7.92
C ALA A 147 -3.59 11.03 -8.69
N ILE A 148 -2.42 11.42 -8.22
CA ILE A 148 -1.45 12.25 -8.96
C ILE A 148 -0.27 11.34 -9.27
N ILE A 149 0.04 11.16 -10.56
CA ILE A 149 1.08 10.25 -11.02
C ILE A 149 2.08 11.06 -11.85
N SER A 150 3.35 11.09 -11.45
CA SER A 150 4.40 11.62 -12.31
C SER A 150 4.93 10.54 -13.25
N ALA A 151 5.28 10.94 -14.46
CA ALA A 151 5.91 10.09 -15.45
C ALA A 151 6.91 10.86 -16.30
N THR A 152 7.90 10.17 -16.83
CA THR A 152 8.84 10.73 -17.81
C THR A 152 8.22 10.80 -19.20
N ASN A 153 8.71 11.70 -20.06
CA ASN A 153 8.16 11.95 -21.39
C ASN A 153 8.11 10.70 -22.28
N ASP A 154 9.10 9.82 -22.16
CA ASP A 154 9.18 8.57 -22.93
C ASP A 154 8.10 7.55 -22.55
N LYS A 155 7.44 7.74 -21.42
CA LYS A 155 6.41 6.85 -20.88
C LYS A 155 5.01 7.43 -20.92
N ILE A 156 4.86 8.70 -21.27
CA ILE A 156 3.58 9.42 -21.18
C ILE A 156 2.45 8.71 -21.97
N GLN A 157 2.77 8.12 -23.12
CA GLN A 157 1.79 7.42 -23.96
C GLN A 157 1.09 6.28 -23.23
N ASN A 158 1.76 5.62 -22.27
CA ASN A 158 1.19 4.53 -21.50
C ASN A 158 0.08 5.00 -20.54
N TYR A 159 0.01 6.29 -20.27
CA TYR A 159 -0.93 6.89 -19.32
C TYR A 159 -2.09 7.61 -19.97
N LEU A 160 -1.85 8.29 -21.11
CA LEU A 160 -2.80 9.25 -21.72
C LEU A 160 -4.22 8.70 -21.89
N GLU A 161 -4.35 7.43 -22.28
CA GLU A 161 -5.66 6.80 -22.49
C GLU A 161 -6.40 6.50 -21.18
N ASN A 162 -5.69 6.45 -20.06
CA ASN A 162 -6.21 5.97 -18.80
C ASN A 162 -6.35 7.05 -17.71
N VAL A 163 -5.82 8.26 -17.94
CA VAL A 163 -5.91 9.38 -17.00
C VAL A 163 -6.97 10.39 -17.44
N ASP A 164 -7.49 11.16 -16.49
CA ASP A 164 -8.52 12.16 -16.79
C ASP A 164 -7.92 13.46 -17.29
N LYS A 165 -6.75 13.81 -16.78
CA LYS A 165 -6.06 15.08 -17.05
C LYS A 165 -4.54 14.88 -17.02
N THR A 166 -3.86 15.54 -17.93
CA THR A 166 -2.40 15.51 -18.05
C THR A 166 -1.83 16.92 -18.00
N PHE A 167 -0.80 17.10 -17.18
CA PHE A 167 -0.02 18.33 -17.11
C PHE A 167 1.39 18.06 -17.66
N VAL A 168 1.76 18.74 -18.74
CA VAL A 168 3.09 18.65 -19.31
C VAL A 168 3.93 19.83 -18.86
N TYR A 169 5.06 19.55 -18.26
CA TYR A 169 6.01 20.53 -17.77
C TYR A 169 7.20 20.62 -18.72
N ALA A 170 7.54 21.81 -19.18
CA ALA A 170 8.73 22.06 -19.99
C ALA A 170 9.60 23.14 -19.35
N ASN A 171 10.90 22.90 -19.32
CA ASN A 171 11.91 23.83 -18.80
C ASN A 171 13.13 23.86 -19.73
N PRO A 172 12.98 24.39 -20.96
CA PRO A 172 13.98 24.27 -22.02
C PRO A 172 15.30 24.98 -21.70
N ASN A 173 15.28 26.01 -20.88
CA ASN A 173 16.45 26.82 -20.56
C ASN A 173 16.82 26.81 -19.07
N LYS A 174 16.19 25.96 -18.25
CA LYS A 174 16.36 25.86 -16.80
C LYS A 174 16.05 27.15 -16.01
N LYS A 175 15.38 28.13 -16.63
CA LYS A 175 15.03 29.41 -16.03
C LYS A 175 13.52 29.62 -15.92
N HIS A 176 12.76 29.06 -16.86
CA HIS A 176 11.31 29.25 -16.90
C HIS A 176 10.65 27.89 -17.12
N ILE A 177 9.66 27.60 -16.29
CA ILE A 177 8.81 26.42 -16.41
C ILE A 177 7.53 26.83 -17.09
N SER A 178 7.19 26.17 -18.20
CA SER A 178 5.85 26.22 -18.81
C SER A 178 5.08 24.98 -18.45
N ILE A 179 3.78 25.14 -18.26
CA ILE A 179 2.86 24.07 -17.94
C ILE A 179 1.76 24.11 -18.99
N GLN A 180 1.52 22.98 -19.63
CA GLN A 180 0.40 22.81 -20.56
C GLN A 180 -0.52 21.72 -20.01
N GLU A 181 -1.81 21.99 -20.01
CA GLU A 181 -2.85 21.11 -19.55
C GLU A 181 -3.56 20.47 -20.74
N PHE A 182 -3.84 19.16 -20.64
CA PHE A 182 -4.61 18.41 -21.63
C PHE A 182 -5.67 17.59 -20.90
N GLU A 183 -6.91 17.68 -21.33
CA GLU A 183 -7.99 16.79 -20.90
C GLU A 183 -8.10 15.57 -21.80
N LYS A 184 -8.59 14.46 -21.28
CA LYS A 184 -8.77 13.21 -22.03
C LYS A 184 -9.63 13.41 -23.30
N VAL A 185 -10.66 14.24 -23.19
CA VAL A 185 -11.57 14.53 -24.32
C VAL A 185 -10.84 15.19 -25.50
N GLU A 186 -9.90 16.09 -25.23
CA GLU A 186 -9.09 16.75 -26.25
C GLU A 186 -8.15 15.74 -26.94
N TYR A 187 -7.59 14.80 -26.18
CA TYR A 187 -6.74 13.74 -26.71
C TYR A 187 -7.51 12.77 -27.62
N ASP A 188 -8.71 12.37 -27.22
CA ASP A 188 -9.56 11.48 -28.00
C ASP A 188 -10.03 12.16 -29.32
N GLN A 189 -10.22 13.47 -29.34
CA GLN A 189 -10.55 14.24 -30.56
C GLN A 189 -9.36 14.27 -31.53
N LEU A 190 -8.13 14.44 -31.05
CA LEU A 190 -6.94 14.42 -31.90
C LEU A 190 -6.71 13.06 -32.58
N LYS A 191 -7.08 11.96 -31.91
CA LYS A 191 -6.99 10.61 -32.49
C LYS A 191 -7.98 10.34 -33.62
N VAL A 192 -9.10 11.05 -33.66
CA VAL A 192 -10.16 10.89 -34.69
C VAL A 192 -9.79 11.65 -35.98
N GLU A 193 -8.88 12.62 -35.89
CA GLU A 193 -8.46 13.46 -37.03
C GLU A 193 -7.25 12.86 -37.79
N GLU A 194 -6.61 11.79 -37.30
CA GLU A 194 -5.57 10.98 -37.98
C GLU A 194 -6.22 9.79 -38.71
#